data_656be4b7ba7bf357487714e387f15f13
#
_entry.id   656be4b7ba7bf357487714e387f15f13
#
_cell.length_a   1.000
_cell.length_b   1.000
_cell.length_c   1.000
_cell.angle_alpha   90.00
_cell.angle_beta   90.00
_cell.angle_gamma   90.00
#
_symmetry.space_group_name_H-M   'P 1'
#
loop_
_entity.id
_entity.type
_entity.pdbx_description
1 polymer ?
#
loop_
_entity_poly.entity_id
_entity_poly.type
_entity_poly.pdbx_seq_one_letter_code
_entity_poly.pdbx_strand_id
1 'polypeptide(L)'
;GPEGFYWGGSWICAANGTDNPGLVKDIMLQMTTNADLMKDIVVADDDFVNNKPTMEAMAQDTSYSSKVLGGQNPLAMYCAGVDSLDLSNLSAYDQGCNEEFQHAMKNYFEGNATEDEALDLFYKAVEEKYPELTH
;
A
#
# COMPACT_ATOMS: atom_id res chain seq x y z
N GLY A 1 9.99 15.95 4.62
CA GLY A 1 10.06 15.66 3.18
C GLY A 1 9.02 14.64 2.79
N PRO A 2 8.81 14.34 1.51
CA PRO A 2 7.94 13.26 1.10
C PRO A 2 8.53 11.92 1.57
N GLU A 3 7.74 11.14 2.28
CA GLU A 3 8.12 9.81 2.73
C GLU A 3 7.12 8.81 2.17
N GLY A 4 7.63 7.71 1.60
CA GLY A 4 6.83 6.57 1.20
C GLY A 4 6.63 5.64 2.38
N PHE A 5 5.46 5.00 2.44
CA PHE A 5 5.21 3.92 3.39
C PHE A 5 4.49 2.78 2.69
N TYR A 6 4.71 1.56 3.18
CA TYR A 6 4.03 0.38 2.69
C TYR A 6 2.68 0.25 3.39
N TRP A 7 1.60 0.38 2.64
CA TRP A 7 0.26 0.19 3.18
C TRP A 7 -0.29 -1.21 2.93
N GLY A 8 0.09 -1.82 1.82
CA GLY A 8 -0.41 -3.11 1.41
C GLY A 8 -0.38 -3.26 -0.11
N GLY A 9 -1.33 -3.99 -0.64
CA GLY A 9 -1.48 -4.29 -2.06
C GLY A 9 -2.29 -5.56 -2.24
N SER A 10 -2.44 -5.99 -3.49
CA SER A 10 -3.09 -7.26 -3.81
C SER A 10 -2.07 -8.27 -4.28
N TRP A 11 -2.17 -9.48 -3.74
CA TRP A 11 -1.32 -10.60 -4.12
C TRP A 11 -2.05 -11.49 -5.11
N ILE A 12 -1.45 -11.73 -6.28
CA ILE A 12 -1.94 -12.69 -7.25
C ILE A 12 -1.19 -14.00 -7.02
N CYS A 13 -1.93 -15.06 -6.67
CA CYS A 13 -1.37 -16.36 -6.35
C CYS A 13 -1.98 -17.45 -7.23
N ALA A 14 -1.17 -18.44 -7.59
CA ALA A 14 -1.64 -19.66 -8.21
C ALA A 14 -2.12 -20.66 -7.14
N ALA A 15 -3.28 -21.24 -7.34
CA ALA A 15 -3.74 -22.34 -6.48
C ALA A 15 -2.85 -23.58 -6.69
N ASN A 16 -2.43 -24.21 -5.58
CA ASN A 16 -1.73 -25.48 -5.67
C ASN A 16 -2.65 -26.56 -6.26
N GLY A 17 -2.15 -27.30 -7.23
CA GLY A 17 -2.93 -28.33 -7.94
C GLY A 17 -3.80 -27.83 -9.07
N THR A 18 -3.59 -26.60 -9.56
CA THR A 18 -4.28 -26.13 -10.78
C THR A 18 -4.00 -27.03 -11.98
N ASP A 19 -5.03 -27.34 -12.76
CA ASP A 19 -4.90 -28.12 -14.00
C ASP A 19 -4.28 -27.31 -15.16
N ASN A 20 -4.16 -25.99 -15.00
CA ASN A 20 -3.69 -25.09 -16.05
C ASN A 20 -2.53 -24.18 -15.59
N PRO A 21 -1.40 -24.72 -15.10
CA PRO A 21 -0.32 -23.91 -14.53
C PRO A 21 0.32 -22.95 -15.55
N GLY A 22 0.35 -23.35 -16.85
CA GLY A 22 0.85 -22.49 -17.92
C GLY A 22 -0.02 -21.25 -18.13
N LEU A 23 -1.32 -21.42 -18.23
CA LEU A 23 -2.26 -20.31 -18.39
C LEU A 23 -2.25 -19.37 -17.17
N VAL A 24 -2.22 -19.93 -15.96
CA VAL A 24 -2.13 -19.14 -14.72
C VAL A 24 -0.85 -18.30 -14.70
N LYS A 25 0.29 -18.89 -15.08
CA LYS A 25 1.55 -18.17 -15.21
C LYS A 25 1.43 -17.01 -16.19
N ASP A 26 0.83 -17.25 -17.38
CA ASP A 26 0.68 -16.22 -18.41
C ASP A 26 -0.22 -15.08 -17.91
N ILE A 27 -1.31 -15.38 -17.23
CA ILE A 27 -2.18 -14.36 -16.60
C ILE A 27 -1.39 -13.54 -15.57
N MET A 28 -0.64 -14.19 -14.67
CA MET A 28 0.16 -13.50 -13.66
C MET A 28 1.20 -12.58 -14.30
N LEU A 29 1.88 -13.04 -15.38
CA LEU A 29 2.83 -12.22 -16.10
C LEU A 29 2.17 -11.02 -16.78
N GLN A 30 1.03 -11.21 -17.44
CA GLN A 30 0.29 -10.09 -18.05
C GLN A 30 -0.13 -9.06 -17.02
N MET A 31 -0.66 -9.49 -15.90
CA MET A 31 -1.15 -8.59 -14.84
C MET A 31 -0.05 -7.89 -14.04
N THR A 32 1.22 -8.29 -14.19
CA THR A 32 2.34 -7.69 -13.43
C THR A 32 3.42 -7.05 -14.29
N THR A 33 3.51 -7.43 -15.57
CA THR A 33 4.63 -6.97 -16.43
C THR A 33 4.19 -6.35 -17.76
N ASN A 34 2.92 -6.49 -18.16
CA ASN A 34 2.44 -5.89 -19.40
C ASN A 34 2.25 -4.38 -19.22
N ALA A 35 3.12 -3.59 -19.87
CA ALA A 35 3.14 -2.13 -19.72
C ALA A 35 1.84 -1.46 -20.19
N ASP A 36 1.24 -1.94 -21.26
CA ASP A 36 -0.01 -1.37 -21.79
C ASP A 36 -1.17 -1.61 -20.82
N LEU A 37 -1.30 -2.85 -20.31
CA LEU A 37 -2.31 -3.17 -19.31
C LEU A 37 -2.10 -2.36 -18.02
N MET A 38 -0.85 -2.21 -17.57
CA MET A 38 -0.53 -1.40 -16.38
C MET A 38 -0.92 0.06 -16.59
N LYS A 39 -0.64 0.61 -17.76
CA LYS A 39 -1.05 1.97 -18.13
C LYS A 39 -2.57 2.12 -18.13
N ASP A 40 -3.28 1.16 -18.71
CA ASP A 40 -4.75 1.18 -18.76
C ASP A 40 -5.37 1.16 -17.36
N ILE A 41 -4.82 0.37 -16.43
CA ILE A 41 -5.24 0.35 -15.02
C ILE A 41 -5.05 1.73 -14.37
N VAL A 42 -3.87 2.33 -14.52
CA VAL A 42 -3.59 3.66 -13.95
C VAL A 42 -4.57 4.70 -14.48
N VAL A 43 -4.87 4.69 -15.77
CA VAL A 43 -5.79 5.66 -16.39
C VAL A 43 -7.24 5.42 -15.99
N ALA A 44 -7.65 4.16 -15.86
CA ALA A 44 -9.04 3.80 -15.53
C ALA A 44 -9.37 4.07 -14.07
N ASP A 45 -8.48 3.67 -13.17
CA ASP A 45 -8.72 3.65 -11.73
C ASP A 45 -8.05 4.81 -10.98
N ASP A 46 -7.27 5.64 -11.68
CA ASP A 46 -6.49 6.74 -11.08
C ASP A 46 -5.51 6.22 -10.00
N ASP A 47 -4.92 5.06 -10.25
CA ASP A 47 -4.14 4.27 -9.31
C ASP A 47 -2.63 4.29 -9.61
N PHE A 48 -1.85 3.58 -8.82
CA PHE A 48 -0.41 3.39 -8.97
C PHE A 48 -0.10 1.89 -8.99
N VAL A 49 0.57 1.42 -10.04
CA VAL A 49 0.81 -0.01 -10.27
C VAL A 49 2.26 -0.42 -9.96
N ASN A 50 2.46 -1.68 -9.61
CA ASN A 50 3.77 -2.26 -9.33
C ASN A 50 4.54 -2.59 -10.63
N ASN A 51 4.77 -1.56 -11.46
CA ASN A 51 5.57 -1.63 -12.66
C ASN A 51 6.38 -0.34 -12.81
N LYS A 52 7.59 -0.33 -12.26
CA LYS A 52 8.44 0.87 -12.18
C LYS A 52 8.65 1.55 -13.53
N PRO A 53 9.05 0.84 -14.61
CA PRO A 53 9.26 1.49 -15.92
C PRO A 53 8.00 2.18 -16.46
N THR A 54 6.81 1.58 -16.28
CA THR A 54 5.56 2.17 -16.71
C THR A 54 5.23 3.42 -15.88
N MET A 55 5.41 3.36 -14.57
CA MET A 55 5.14 4.50 -13.70
C MET A 55 6.08 5.68 -13.98
N GLU A 56 7.38 5.43 -14.17
CA GLU A 56 8.36 6.45 -14.53
C GLU A 56 8.05 7.10 -15.90
N ALA A 57 7.64 6.30 -16.89
CA ALA A 57 7.23 6.82 -18.19
C ALA A 57 5.97 7.69 -18.10
N MET A 58 4.95 7.24 -17.37
CA MET A 58 3.71 7.99 -17.16
C MET A 58 3.92 9.23 -16.28
N ALA A 59 4.87 9.23 -15.38
CA ALA A 59 5.25 10.40 -14.59
C ALA A 59 5.76 11.56 -15.46
N GLN A 60 6.33 11.25 -16.64
CA GLN A 60 6.79 12.24 -17.62
C GLN A 60 5.74 12.56 -18.70
N ASP A 61 4.62 11.83 -18.72
CA ASP A 61 3.55 12.04 -19.70
C ASP A 61 2.69 13.24 -19.31
N THR A 62 2.86 14.33 -20.03
CA THR A 62 2.09 15.58 -19.82
C THR A 62 0.63 15.48 -20.24
N SER A 63 0.24 14.42 -20.94
CA SER A 63 -1.15 14.16 -21.33
C SER A 63 -1.94 13.42 -20.25
N TYR A 64 -1.25 12.76 -19.29
CA TYR A 64 -1.90 12.12 -18.16
C TYR A 64 -2.15 13.11 -17.02
N SER A 65 -3.34 13.03 -16.45
CA SER A 65 -3.71 13.79 -15.26
C SER A 65 -4.76 13.06 -14.46
N SER A 66 -4.64 13.10 -13.14
CA SER A 66 -5.61 12.53 -12.21
C SER A 66 -6.89 13.37 -12.20
N LYS A 67 -8.03 12.70 -12.36
CA LYS A 67 -9.35 13.32 -12.26
C LYS A 67 -9.71 13.67 -10.81
N VAL A 68 -9.25 12.84 -9.88
CA VAL A 68 -9.50 12.98 -8.43
C VAL A 68 -8.67 14.14 -7.86
N LEU A 69 -7.44 14.35 -8.36
CA LEU A 69 -6.52 15.37 -7.86
C LEU A 69 -6.57 16.69 -8.67
N GLY A 70 -7.71 17.00 -9.27
CA GLY A 70 -7.91 18.28 -9.94
C GLY A 70 -7.03 18.50 -11.17
N GLY A 71 -6.66 17.44 -11.86
CA GLY A 71 -5.85 17.52 -13.09
C GLY A 71 -4.34 17.49 -12.88
N GLN A 72 -3.87 17.21 -11.67
CA GLN A 72 -2.44 16.99 -11.40
C GLN A 72 -1.99 15.61 -11.87
N ASN A 73 -0.72 15.48 -12.26
CA ASN A 73 -0.06 14.17 -12.41
C ASN A 73 0.74 13.87 -11.14
N PRO A 74 0.26 12.96 -10.25
CA PRO A 74 0.93 12.68 -8.99
C PRO A 74 2.05 11.64 -9.12
N LEU A 75 2.20 10.99 -10.28
CA LEU A 75 3.04 9.81 -10.45
C LEU A 75 4.53 10.07 -10.17
N ALA A 76 5.03 11.27 -10.49
CA ALA A 76 6.42 11.62 -10.18
C ALA A 76 6.68 11.64 -8.66
N MET A 77 5.71 12.13 -7.88
CA MET A 77 5.80 12.14 -6.41
C MET A 77 5.68 10.72 -5.84
N TYR A 78 4.81 9.88 -6.41
CA TYR A 78 4.67 8.49 -5.98
C TYR A 78 5.92 7.68 -6.30
N CYS A 79 6.52 7.85 -7.48
CA CYS A 79 7.79 7.21 -7.82
C CYS A 79 8.91 7.59 -6.83
N ALA A 80 9.03 8.87 -6.49
CA ALA A 80 10.02 9.33 -5.51
C ALA A 80 9.74 8.75 -4.11
N GLY A 81 8.47 8.61 -3.71
CA GLY A 81 8.08 7.96 -2.46
C GLY A 81 8.48 6.49 -2.43
N VAL A 82 8.22 5.75 -3.52
CA VAL A 82 8.60 4.33 -3.64
C VAL A 82 10.11 4.13 -3.56
N ASP A 83 10.90 5.00 -4.18
CA ASP A 83 12.37 4.91 -4.15
C ASP A 83 12.95 5.15 -2.74
N SER A 84 12.19 5.78 -1.84
CA SER A 84 12.58 6.00 -0.43
C SER A 84 12.08 4.93 0.54
N LEU A 85 11.31 3.94 0.08
CA LEU A 85 10.77 2.89 0.96
C LEU A 85 11.89 2.03 1.56
N ASP A 86 11.89 1.92 2.87
CA ASP A 86 12.67 0.94 3.62
C ASP A 86 11.73 -0.11 4.23
N LEU A 87 11.79 -1.33 3.70
CA LEU A 87 10.97 -2.46 4.15
C LEU A 87 11.71 -3.40 5.10
N SER A 88 12.88 -2.99 5.62
CA SER A 88 13.71 -3.82 6.51
C SER A 88 13.03 -4.16 7.85
N ASN A 89 12.08 -3.33 8.28
CA ASN A 89 11.38 -3.46 9.56
C ASN A 89 10.00 -4.11 9.44
N LEU A 90 9.63 -4.67 8.28
CA LEU A 90 8.35 -5.38 8.13
C LEU A 90 8.28 -6.59 9.06
N SER A 91 7.14 -6.75 9.71
CA SER A 91 6.89 -7.86 10.62
C SER A 91 5.52 -8.50 10.41
N ALA A 92 5.32 -9.69 10.97
CA ALA A 92 4.02 -10.36 10.96
C ALA A 92 2.97 -9.64 11.84
N TYR A 93 3.39 -8.70 12.67
CA TYR A 93 2.53 -7.96 13.60
C TYR A 93 1.98 -6.66 13.02
N ASP A 94 2.54 -6.15 11.92
CA ASP A 94 2.25 -4.82 11.37
C ASP A 94 0.75 -4.59 11.14
N GLN A 95 0.07 -5.55 10.53
CA GLN A 95 -1.36 -5.44 10.27
C GLN A 95 -2.15 -5.34 11.56
N GLY A 96 -1.87 -6.21 12.53
CA GLY A 96 -2.56 -6.21 13.80
C GLY A 96 -2.26 -4.99 14.66
N CYS A 97 -1.01 -4.52 14.67
CA CYS A 97 -0.65 -3.28 15.36
C CYS A 97 -1.33 -2.07 14.73
N ASN A 98 -1.43 -2.01 13.40
CA ASN A 98 -2.13 -0.94 12.71
C ASN A 98 -3.63 -0.92 13.02
N GLU A 99 -4.28 -2.07 13.12
CA GLU A 99 -5.70 -2.18 13.51
C GLU A 99 -5.93 -1.65 14.92
N GLU A 100 -5.12 -2.09 15.90
CA GLU A 100 -5.21 -1.62 17.29
C GLU A 100 -4.90 -0.13 17.42
N PHE A 101 -3.92 0.39 16.65
CA PHE A 101 -3.61 1.82 16.62
C PHE A 101 -4.78 2.64 16.12
N GLN A 102 -5.40 2.25 15.00
CA GLN A 102 -6.58 2.94 14.46
C GLN A 102 -7.74 2.95 15.45
N HIS A 103 -8.00 1.83 16.14
CA HIS A 103 -9.03 1.70 17.15
C HIS A 103 -8.79 2.64 18.33
N ALA A 104 -7.57 2.66 18.86
CA ALA A 104 -7.22 3.48 20.01
C ALA A 104 -7.26 4.98 19.67
N MET A 105 -6.64 5.37 18.56
CA MET A 105 -6.55 6.76 18.12
C MET A 105 -7.89 7.36 17.69
N LYS A 106 -8.88 6.55 17.37
CA LYS A 106 -10.24 7.03 17.09
C LYS A 106 -10.79 7.85 18.25
N ASN A 107 -10.59 7.42 19.48
CA ASN A 107 -11.07 8.15 20.66
C ASN A 107 -10.41 9.53 20.78
N TYR A 108 -9.12 9.63 20.47
CA TYR A 108 -8.41 10.91 20.43
C TYR A 108 -8.96 11.84 19.33
N PHE A 109 -9.13 11.34 18.11
CA PHE A 109 -9.67 12.12 16.99
C PHE A 109 -11.11 12.58 17.20
N GLU A 110 -11.91 11.82 17.94
CA GLU A 110 -13.28 12.18 18.32
C GLU A 110 -13.34 13.12 19.54
N GLY A 111 -12.20 13.44 20.17
CA GLY A 111 -12.12 14.30 21.35
C GLY A 111 -12.58 13.64 22.66
N ASN A 112 -12.65 12.30 22.70
CA ASN A 112 -13.08 11.52 23.86
C ASN A 112 -11.93 11.11 24.78
N ALA A 113 -10.68 11.26 24.33
CA ALA A 113 -9.45 10.94 25.07
C ALA A 113 -8.33 11.90 24.70
N THR A 114 -7.31 12.02 25.53
CA THR A 114 -6.05 12.64 25.19
C THR A 114 -5.21 11.71 24.29
N GLU A 115 -4.18 12.25 23.62
CA GLU A 115 -3.24 11.45 22.83
C GLU A 115 -2.55 10.38 23.68
N ASP A 116 -2.08 10.75 24.89
CA ASP A 116 -1.41 9.84 25.81
C ASP A 116 -2.34 8.68 26.23
N GLU A 117 -3.61 8.97 26.58
CA GLU A 117 -4.59 7.93 26.91
C GLU A 117 -4.89 7.00 25.74
N ALA A 118 -4.91 7.51 24.49
CA ALA A 118 -5.09 6.71 23.31
C ALA A 118 -3.87 5.84 23.02
N LEU A 119 -2.66 6.35 23.20
CA LEU A 119 -1.43 5.56 23.05
C LEU A 119 -1.31 4.48 24.13
N ASP A 120 -1.64 4.77 25.38
CA ASP A 120 -1.70 3.76 26.46
C ASP A 120 -2.68 2.63 26.13
N LEU A 121 -3.83 2.97 25.57
CA LEU A 121 -4.82 1.99 25.12
C LEU A 121 -4.27 1.13 23.98
N PHE A 122 -3.59 1.75 23.02
CA PHE A 122 -2.96 1.05 21.91
C PHE A 122 -1.90 0.04 22.40
N TYR A 123 -0.98 0.46 23.26
CA TYR A 123 0.06 -0.43 23.79
C TYR A 123 -0.51 -1.62 24.55
N LYS A 124 -1.51 -1.39 25.40
CA LYS A 124 -2.21 -2.47 26.10
C LYS A 124 -2.88 -3.46 25.16
N ALA A 125 -3.57 -2.95 24.12
CA ALA A 125 -4.23 -3.81 23.14
C ALA A 125 -3.24 -4.65 22.34
N VAL A 126 -2.08 -4.09 21.98
CA VAL A 126 -1.01 -4.82 21.28
C VAL A 126 -0.40 -5.89 22.18
N GLU A 127 -0.10 -5.61 23.45
CA GLU A 127 0.44 -6.59 24.40
C GLU A 127 -0.56 -7.71 24.71
N GLU A 128 -1.86 -7.41 24.80
CA GLU A 128 -2.89 -8.42 24.95
C GLU A 128 -3.00 -9.35 23.73
N LYS A 129 -2.89 -8.78 22.52
CA LYS A 129 -2.97 -9.52 21.26
C LYS A 129 -1.71 -10.31 20.95
N TYR A 130 -0.56 -9.75 21.31
CA TYR A 130 0.78 -10.27 21.05
C TYR A 130 1.65 -10.19 22.31
N PRO A 131 1.52 -11.17 23.24
CA PRO A 131 2.20 -11.13 24.54
C PRO A 131 3.73 -11.13 24.48
N GLU A 132 4.30 -11.44 23.32
CA GLU A 132 5.74 -11.36 23.06
C GLU A 132 6.26 -9.97 22.71
N LEU A 133 5.36 -9.01 22.43
CA LEU A 133 5.71 -7.62 22.19
C LEU A 133 5.64 -6.83 23.50
N THR A 134 6.57 -5.89 23.66
CA THR A 134 6.63 -4.97 24.81
C THR A 134 6.96 -3.57 24.30
N HIS A 135 6.48 -2.55 24.96
CA HIS A 135 6.80 -1.15 24.67
C HIS A 135 7.71 -0.54 25.73
#